data_9f88b6b1986d69aa3938b8a22cf92775
#
_entry.id   9f88b6b1986d69aa3938b8a22cf92775
#
_cell.length_a   1.000
_cell.length_b   1.000
_cell.length_c   1.000
_cell.angle_alpha   90.00
_cell.angle_beta   90.00
_cell.angle_gamma   90.00
#
_symmetry.space_group_name_H-M   'P 1'
#
loop_
_entity.id
_entity.type
_entity.pdbx_description
1 polymer ?
#
loop_
_entity_poly.entity_id
_entity_poly.type
_entity_poly.pdbx_seq_one_letter_code
_entity_poly.pdbx_strand_id
1 'polypeptide(L)'
;MLTSLNVIPFDNKNKFIKIFNSIRGDRVKSAVVRGGGIAVNQLTYYSRSGKIKPGKLLRALGGEKIILADERAVLPEGITRFCSNNFSERLCVNMALGVLRKIKNPLDLKLGIFDPEAHSPDLLFEALKLCRNPVAVTFDLLPYDRIRRMALSELGASAVITRRTSELLNCDFVVAPTKICAYIPIKKNAVLLTAGKPYVRLFGEIYHSYAVTLPEIFEKLKPDGLSAEYFGSALYTLCGFYQLGSLVPLSCYGETGGQTVKSLAEKI
;
A
#
# COMPACT_ATOMS: atom_id res chain seq x y z
N MET A 1 13.05 -16.27 -2.23
CA MET A 1 12.52 -16.65 -0.90
C MET A 1 12.35 -15.36 -0.10
N LEU A 2 11.26 -15.18 0.62
CA LEU A 2 11.08 -14.03 1.52
C LEU A 2 11.47 -14.46 2.93
N THR A 3 12.10 -13.56 3.70
CA THR A 3 12.38 -13.83 5.11
C THR A 3 11.64 -12.84 6.00
N SER A 4 10.93 -13.36 6.99
CA SER A 4 10.24 -12.57 8.01
C SER A 4 10.88 -12.78 9.37
N LEU A 5 10.82 -11.74 10.21
CA LEU A 5 11.31 -11.76 11.58
C LEU A 5 10.19 -11.38 12.54
N ASN A 6 9.89 -12.28 13.44
CA ASN A 6 9.06 -12.02 14.62
C ASN A 6 9.93 -12.02 15.88
N VAL A 7 9.85 -10.97 16.69
CA VAL A 7 10.64 -10.82 17.92
C VAL A 7 9.72 -11.03 19.12
N ILE A 8 9.95 -12.10 19.84
CA ILE A 8 9.15 -12.44 21.02
C ILE A 8 10.02 -12.25 22.27
N PRO A 9 9.67 -11.33 23.17
CA PRO A 9 10.33 -11.24 24.47
C PRO A 9 10.00 -12.50 25.30
N PHE A 10 10.95 -12.99 26.07
CA PHE A 10 10.66 -14.09 26.99
C PHE A 10 9.59 -13.65 28.01
N ASP A 11 8.57 -14.48 28.18
CA ASP A 11 7.58 -14.29 29.25
C ASP A 11 8.25 -14.57 30.61
N ASN A 12 8.43 -13.50 31.38
CA ASN A 12 9.12 -13.53 32.67
C ASN A 12 8.14 -13.54 33.87
N LYS A 13 6.85 -13.87 33.68
CA LYS A 13 5.83 -13.83 34.73
C LYS A 13 6.13 -14.78 35.90
N ASN A 14 6.93 -15.80 35.69
CA ASN A 14 7.24 -16.80 36.70
C ASN A 14 8.73 -16.79 37.07
N LYS A 15 9.11 -16.69 38.38
CA LYS A 15 10.50 -16.61 38.83
C LYS A 15 11.35 -17.80 38.35
N PHE A 16 10.80 -19.01 38.32
CA PHE A 16 11.49 -20.20 37.81
C PHE A 16 11.74 -20.14 36.31
N ILE A 17 10.76 -19.67 35.52
CA ILE A 17 10.88 -19.48 34.09
C ILE A 17 11.93 -18.40 33.78
N LYS A 18 12.01 -17.34 34.60
CA LYS A 18 13.01 -16.28 34.48
C LYS A 18 14.43 -16.80 34.65
N ILE A 19 14.66 -17.64 35.66
CA ILE A 19 15.96 -18.26 35.90
C ILE A 19 16.34 -19.21 34.74
N PHE A 20 15.42 -20.05 34.31
CA PHE A 20 15.63 -21.01 33.24
C PHE A 20 15.89 -20.32 31.89
N ASN A 21 15.16 -19.23 31.59
CA ASN A 21 15.40 -18.42 30.43
C ASN A 21 16.72 -17.63 30.51
N SER A 22 17.16 -17.28 31.73
CA SER A 22 18.43 -16.58 31.94
C SER A 22 19.65 -17.44 31.56
N ILE A 23 19.56 -18.75 31.80
CA ILE A 23 20.62 -19.72 31.50
C ILE A 23 20.66 -20.04 29.98
N ARG A 24 19.49 -20.13 29.35
CA ARG A 24 19.38 -20.55 27.95
C ARG A 24 19.82 -19.51 26.92
N GLY A 25 19.76 -18.21 27.25
CA GLY A 25 20.11 -17.11 26.31
C GLY A 25 19.12 -16.97 25.15
N ASP A 26 19.37 -15.98 24.29
CA ASP A 26 18.52 -15.73 23.11
C ASP A 26 18.55 -16.91 22.12
N ARG A 27 17.41 -17.14 21.44
CA ARG A 27 17.26 -18.24 20.46
C ARG A 27 16.61 -17.73 19.19
N VAL A 28 16.98 -18.35 18.08
CA VAL A 28 16.32 -18.17 16.80
C VAL A 28 15.75 -19.53 16.37
N LYS A 29 14.46 -19.54 16.03
CA LYS A 29 13.81 -20.65 15.35
C LYS A 29 13.53 -20.24 13.93
N SER A 30 13.71 -21.13 13.00
CA SER A 30 13.40 -20.94 11.58
C SER A 30 12.37 -22.00 11.16
N ALA A 31 11.35 -21.57 10.45
CA ALA A 31 10.39 -22.44 9.80
C ALA A 31 10.18 -21.95 8.36
N VAL A 32 10.22 -22.85 7.38
CA VAL A 32 9.97 -22.52 5.99
C VAL A 32 8.57 -22.96 5.62
N VAL A 33 7.71 -21.99 5.32
CA VAL A 33 6.34 -22.22 4.82
C VAL A 33 6.33 -22.02 3.32
N ARG A 34 5.65 -22.91 2.58
CA ARG A 34 5.61 -22.88 1.12
C ARG A 34 4.19 -22.91 0.61
N GLY A 35 3.93 -22.16 -0.46
CA GLY A 35 2.63 -22.10 -1.14
C GLY A 35 2.68 -21.15 -2.34
N GLY A 36 1.83 -21.37 -3.34
CA GLY A 36 1.73 -20.50 -4.52
C GLY A 36 3.06 -20.24 -5.27
N GLY A 37 3.98 -21.20 -5.25
CA GLY A 37 5.30 -21.01 -5.86
C GLY A 37 6.28 -20.19 -5.03
N ILE A 38 5.92 -19.79 -3.80
CA ILE A 38 6.73 -18.98 -2.90
C ILE A 38 7.16 -19.78 -1.68
N ALA A 39 8.35 -19.46 -1.16
CA ALA A 39 8.81 -19.90 0.15
C ALA A 39 9.04 -18.68 1.06
N VAL A 40 8.45 -18.72 2.25
CA VAL A 40 8.66 -17.73 3.31
C VAL A 40 9.42 -18.39 4.45
N ASN A 41 10.60 -17.89 4.73
CA ASN A 41 11.41 -18.29 5.90
C ASN A 41 10.94 -17.42 7.09
N GLN A 42 10.22 -18.03 8.01
CA GLN A 42 9.71 -17.36 9.21
C GLN A 42 10.72 -17.54 10.35
N LEU A 43 11.43 -16.47 10.69
CA LEU A 43 12.35 -16.44 11.81
C LEU A 43 11.62 -15.93 13.06
N THR A 44 11.65 -16.70 14.13
CA THR A 44 11.20 -16.27 15.46
C THR A 44 12.40 -16.07 16.36
N TYR A 45 12.66 -14.83 16.73
CA TYR A 45 13.73 -14.45 17.65
C TYR A 45 13.20 -14.32 19.06
N TYR A 46 13.59 -15.24 19.93
CA TYR A 46 13.27 -15.17 21.35
C TYR A 46 14.34 -14.34 22.07
N SER A 47 13.98 -13.14 22.52
CA SER A 47 14.88 -12.21 23.17
C SER A 47 14.69 -12.15 24.68
N ARG A 48 15.79 -12.22 25.43
CA ARG A 48 15.79 -12.01 26.87
C ARG A 48 15.56 -10.54 27.26
N SER A 49 16.14 -9.63 26.53
CA SER A 49 16.17 -8.19 26.83
C SER A 49 15.23 -7.36 25.94
N GLY A 50 14.48 -8.01 25.04
CA GLY A 50 13.74 -7.30 23.98
C GLY A 50 14.64 -6.80 22.83
N LYS A 51 15.97 -6.90 23.00
CA LYS A 51 16.95 -6.47 21.98
C LYS A 51 17.45 -7.65 21.16
N ILE A 52 17.70 -7.44 19.88
CA ILE A 52 18.21 -8.43 18.94
C ILE A 52 19.75 -8.38 18.98
N LYS A 53 20.39 -9.53 19.16
CA LYS A 53 21.86 -9.67 19.04
C LYS A 53 22.25 -9.89 17.58
N PRO A 54 23.03 -8.96 16.96
CA PRO A 54 23.31 -9.01 15.53
C PRO A 54 23.87 -10.35 15.05
N GLY A 55 24.89 -10.88 15.73
CA GLY A 55 25.57 -12.09 15.30
C GLY A 55 24.70 -13.35 15.24
N LYS A 56 23.64 -13.45 16.09
CA LYS A 56 22.69 -14.58 16.02
C LYS A 56 21.70 -14.43 14.87
N LEU A 57 21.20 -13.21 14.66
CA LEU A 57 20.27 -12.94 13.58
C LEU A 57 20.95 -13.06 12.21
N LEU A 58 22.14 -12.48 12.03
CA LEU A 58 22.88 -12.54 10.77
C LEU A 58 23.18 -13.98 10.34
N ARG A 59 23.54 -14.87 11.28
CA ARG A 59 23.72 -16.30 10.99
C ARG A 59 22.44 -16.98 10.50
N ALA A 60 21.29 -16.62 11.10
CA ALA A 60 20.00 -17.21 10.74
C ALA A 60 19.47 -16.68 9.39
N LEU A 61 19.88 -15.47 9.00
CA LEU A 61 19.49 -14.85 7.73
C LEU A 61 20.27 -15.39 6.53
N GLY A 62 21.42 -16.05 6.74
CA GLY A 62 22.17 -16.66 5.63
C GLY A 62 22.65 -15.66 4.57
N GLY A 63 22.83 -14.38 4.91
CA GLY A 63 23.25 -13.33 4.00
C GLY A 63 22.13 -12.43 3.45
N GLU A 64 20.87 -12.74 3.72
CA GLU A 64 19.75 -11.82 3.38
C GLU A 64 19.86 -10.54 4.21
N LYS A 65 19.70 -9.39 3.52
CA LYS A 65 19.78 -8.06 4.14
C LYS A 65 18.43 -7.37 4.25
N ILE A 66 17.45 -7.76 3.44
CA ILE A 66 16.11 -7.18 3.43
C ILE A 66 15.13 -8.20 4.01
N ILE A 67 14.45 -7.83 5.08
CA ILE A 67 13.52 -8.71 5.79
C ILE A 67 12.17 -8.04 6.06
N LEU A 68 11.14 -8.87 6.22
CA LEU A 68 9.84 -8.43 6.70
C LEU A 68 9.88 -8.43 8.24
N ALA A 69 9.56 -7.31 8.86
CA ALA A 69 9.54 -7.20 10.32
C ALA A 69 8.51 -6.16 10.77
N ASP A 70 7.91 -6.38 11.95
CA ASP A 70 7.03 -5.39 12.58
C ASP A 70 7.75 -4.04 12.74
N GLU A 71 7.03 -2.93 12.60
CA GLU A 71 7.59 -1.57 12.69
C GLU A 71 8.30 -1.31 14.02
N ARG A 72 7.84 -1.94 15.10
CA ARG A 72 8.41 -1.81 16.44
C ARG A 72 9.71 -2.60 16.64
N ALA A 73 10.02 -3.53 15.73
CA ALA A 73 11.27 -4.29 15.82
C ALA A 73 12.48 -3.41 15.49
N VAL A 74 13.38 -3.23 16.45
CA VAL A 74 14.65 -2.54 16.24
C VAL A 74 15.62 -3.51 15.58
N LEU A 75 15.91 -3.29 14.29
CA LEU A 75 16.81 -4.14 13.52
C LEU A 75 18.28 -3.73 13.75
N PRO A 76 19.21 -4.69 13.78
CA PRO A 76 20.63 -4.40 13.84
C PRO A 76 21.12 -3.72 12.56
N GLU A 77 22.28 -3.06 12.68
CA GLU A 77 22.98 -2.49 11.53
C GLU A 77 23.26 -3.54 10.44
N GLY A 78 23.11 -3.14 9.18
CA GLY A 78 23.28 -4.00 8.01
C GLY A 78 22.05 -4.84 7.64
N ILE A 79 20.96 -4.78 8.41
CA ILE A 79 19.69 -5.41 8.09
C ILE A 79 18.64 -4.30 7.86
N THR A 80 17.99 -4.35 6.70
CA THR A 80 16.99 -3.36 6.30
C THR A 80 15.60 -3.98 6.36
N ARG A 81 14.65 -3.25 6.93
CA ARG A 81 13.24 -3.61 6.83
C ARG A 81 12.77 -3.37 5.40
N PHE A 82 12.03 -4.34 4.84
CA PHE A 82 11.35 -4.13 3.58
C PHE A 82 10.39 -2.93 3.68
N CYS A 83 10.44 -2.06 2.70
CA CYS A 83 9.53 -0.94 2.55
C CYS A 83 9.30 -0.72 1.05
N SER A 84 8.05 -0.59 0.64
CA SER A 84 7.67 -0.27 -0.73
C SER A 84 6.28 0.36 -0.74
N ASN A 85 6.07 1.34 -1.59
CA ASN A 85 4.77 1.98 -1.80
C ASN A 85 4.02 1.41 -3.00
N ASN A 86 4.67 0.61 -3.86
CA ASN A 86 4.11 0.14 -5.13
C ASN A 86 2.75 -0.54 -4.98
N PHE A 87 2.57 -1.32 -3.92
CA PHE A 87 1.30 -1.99 -3.67
C PHE A 87 0.23 -1.02 -3.17
N SER A 88 0.56 -0.11 -2.26
CA SER A 88 -0.36 0.93 -1.77
C SER A 88 -0.79 1.86 -2.90
N GLU A 89 0.11 2.21 -3.82
CA GLU A 89 -0.19 2.96 -5.04
C GLU A 89 -1.21 2.21 -5.91
N ARG A 90 -0.98 0.91 -6.14
CA ARG A 90 -1.91 0.07 -6.89
C ARG A 90 -3.25 -0.09 -6.18
N LEU A 91 -3.27 -0.24 -4.85
CA LEU A 91 -4.51 -0.31 -4.07
C LEU A 91 -5.31 0.99 -4.13
N CYS A 92 -4.63 2.14 -4.12
CA CYS A 92 -5.26 3.45 -4.32
C CYS A 92 -5.99 3.51 -5.66
N VAL A 93 -5.31 3.12 -6.76
CA VAL A 93 -5.89 3.04 -8.10
C VAL A 93 -7.09 2.08 -8.15
N ASN A 94 -6.93 0.88 -7.59
CA ASN A 94 -7.98 -0.13 -7.61
C ASN A 94 -9.20 0.29 -6.77
N MET A 95 -8.98 0.96 -5.63
CA MET A 95 -10.05 1.54 -4.82
C MET A 95 -10.80 2.60 -5.62
N ALA A 96 -10.10 3.52 -6.28
CA ALA A 96 -10.68 4.56 -7.10
C ALA A 96 -11.56 3.98 -8.23
N LEU A 97 -11.03 3.01 -8.97
CA LEU A 97 -11.78 2.32 -10.04
C LEU A 97 -12.98 1.55 -9.48
N GLY A 98 -12.84 0.92 -8.32
CA GLY A 98 -13.94 0.25 -7.62
C GLY A 98 -15.07 1.22 -7.26
N VAL A 99 -14.73 2.41 -6.79
CA VAL A 99 -15.66 3.49 -6.45
C VAL A 99 -16.35 4.01 -7.71
N LEU A 100 -15.57 4.37 -8.75
CA LEU A 100 -16.10 4.90 -10.01
C LEU A 100 -17.14 3.97 -10.66
N ARG A 101 -16.92 2.66 -10.60
CA ARG A 101 -17.86 1.66 -11.13
C ARG A 101 -19.17 1.55 -10.33
N LYS A 102 -19.23 2.13 -9.11
CA LYS A 102 -20.41 2.07 -8.24
C LYS A 102 -21.13 3.40 -8.10
N ILE A 103 -20.55 4.49 -8.57
CA ILE A 103 -21.23 5.80 -8.61
C ILE A 103 -22.41 5.71 -9.59
N LYS A 104 -23.57 6.25 -9.19
CA LYS A 104 -24.79 6.18 -10.01
C LYS A 104 -24.67 6.96 -11.31
N ASN A 105 -24.10 8.15 -11.27
CA ASN A 105 -23.93 9.04 -12.43
C ASN A 105 -22.47 9.44 -12.61
N PRO A 106 -21.59 8.50 -12.99
CA PRO A 106 -20.15 8.79 -13.08
C PRO A 106 -19.82 9.78 -14.21
N LEU A 107 -20.73 9.97 -15.16
CA LEU A 107 -20.57 10.93 -16.25
C LEU A 107 -20.61 12.39 -15.79
N ASP A 108 -21.30 12.71 -14.70
CA ASP A 108 -21.42 14.05 -14.13
C ASP A 108 -20.31 14.35 -13.11
N LEU A 109 -19.56 13.32 -12.73
CA LEU A 109 -18.47 13.42 -11.75
C LEU A 109 -17.29 14.20 -12.30
N LYS A 110 -16.83 15.19 -11.53
CA LYS A 110 -15.58 15.90 -11.80
C LYS A 110 -14.42 15.17 -11.14
N LEU A 111 -13.79 14.28 -11.90
CA LEU A 111 -12.65 13.49 -11.46
C LEU A 111 -11.33 14.22 -11.70
N GLY A 112 -10.49 14.33 -10.67
CA GLY A 112 -9.10 14.77 -10.74
C GLY A 112 -8.14 13.61 -10.49
N ILE A 113 -7.06 13.53 -11.26
CA ILE A 113 -5.94 12.62 -11.03
C ILE A 113 -4.72 13.49 -10.78
N PHE A 114 -4.10 13.34 -9.61
CA PHE A 114 -2.83 14.00 -9.28
C PHE A 114 -1.71 12.97 -9.26
N ASP A 115 -0.96 12.92 -10.34
CA ASP A 115 0.14 11.96 -10.53
C ASP A 115 1.36 12.69 -11.12
N PRO A 116 2.11 13.43 -10.30
CA PRO A 116 3.15 14.34 -10.75
C PRO A 116 4.26 13.67 -11.54
N GLU A 117 4.60 12.42 -11.25
CA GLU A 117 5.68 11.66 -11.87
C GLU A 117 5.17 10.62 -12.89
N ALA A 118 3.87 10.64 -13.20
CA ALA A 118 3.20 9.73 -14.12
C ALA A 118 3.43 8.23 -13.80
N HIS A 119 3.29 7.85 -12.53
CA HIS A 119 3.43 6.46 -12.07
C HIS A 119 2.25 5.57 -12.51
N SER A 120 1.06 6.13 -12.66
CA SER A 120 -0.17 5.38 -12.93
C SER A 120 -1.02 5.99 -14.05
N PRO A 121 -0.47 6.21 -15.24
CA PRO A 121 -1.21 6.82 -16.35
C PRO A 121 -2.34 5.92 -16.86
N ASP A 122 -2.28 4.60 -16.63
CA ASP A 122 -3.33 3.62 -16.93
C ASP A 122 -4.65 3.93 -16.18
N LEU A 123 -4.59 4.56 -15.01
CA LEU A 123 -5.78 5.05 -14.31
C LEU A 123 -6.63 5.97 -15.17
N LEU A 124 -6.00 6.87 -15.96
CA LEU A 124 -6.71 7.78 -16.83
C LEU A 124 -7.51 7.03 -17.90
N PHE A 125 -6.90 6.01 -18.52
CA PHE A 125 -7.59 5.21 -19.55
C PHE A 125 -8.82 4.49 -19.00
N GLU A 126 -8.67 3.84 -17.83
CA GLU A 126 -9.78 3.16 -17.18
C GLU A 126 -10.88 4.15 -16.69
N ALA A 127 -10.47 5.33 -16.22
CA ALA A 127 -11.40 6.37 -15.81
C ALA A 127 -12.20 6.93 -17.00
N LEU A 128 -11.61 7.07 -18.18
CA LEU A 128 -12.28 7.54 -19.39
C LEU A 128 -13.37 6.60 -19.92
N LYS A 129 -13.33 5.32 -19.52
CA LYS A 129 -14.44 4.38 -19.80
C LYS A 129 -15.68 4.67 -18.95
N LEU A 130 -15.54 5.43 -17.85
CA LEU A 130 -16.56 5.63 -16.84
C LEU A 130 -16.97 7.10 -16.69
N CYS A 131 -16.05 8.04 -16.81
CA CYS A 131 -16.24 9.46 -16.55
C CYS A 131 -16.00 10.30 -17.78
N ARG A 132 -16.68 11.46 -17.87
CA ARG A 132 -16.42 12.46 -18.91
C ARG A 132 -15.34 13.43 -18.43
N ASN A 133 -14.43 13.80 -19.37
CA ASN A 133 -13.46 14.87 -19.19
C ASN A 133 -12.72 14.86 -17.83
N PRO A 134 -12.13 13.75 -17.40
CA PRO A 134 -11.29 13.75 -16.20
C PRO A 134 -10.09 14.70 -16.40
N VAL A 135 -9.63 15.28 -15.31
CA VAL A 135 -8.46 16.17 -15.29
C VAL A 135 -7.28 15.40 -14.73
N ALA A 136 -6.20 15.27 -15.49
CA ALA A 136 -4.94 14.72 -15.02
C ALA A 136 -3.91 15.84 -14.82
N VAL A 137 -3.45 15.99 -13.60
CA VAL A 137 -2.38 16.92 -13.21
C VAL A 137 -1.10 16.14 -13.05
N THR A 138 -0.14 16.38 -13.95
CA THR A 138 1.16 15.70 -13.97
C THR A 138 2.25 16.63 -14.45
N PHE A 139 3.49 16.43 -14.00
CA PHE A 139 4.66 17.19 -14.52
C PHE A 139 5.35 16.45 -15.67
N ASP A 140 5.20 15.13 -15.76
CA ASP A 140 5.58 14.33 -16.92
C ASP A 140 4.36 14.10 -17.82
N LEU A 141 4.24 14.92 -18.86
CA LEU A 141 3.09 14.92 -19.77
C LEU A 141 3.09 13.73 -20.73
N LEU A 142 4.26 13.18 -21.06
CA LEU A 142 4.41 12.24 -22.18
C LEU A 142 3.63 10.92 -21.99
N PRO A 143 3.68 10.24 -20.82
CA PRO A 143 2.89 9.04 -20.60
C PRO A 143 1.39 9.30 -20.69
N TYR A 144 0.92 10.40 -20.11
CA TYR A 144 -0.50 10.80 -20.15
C TYR A 144 -0.97 11.18 -21.54
N ASP A 145 -0.16 11.86 -22.35
CA ASP A 145 -0.49 12.17 -23.74
C ASP A 145 -0.62 10.91 -24.61
N ARG A 146 0.18 9.88 -24.35
CA ARG A 146 0.03 8.58 -25.03
C ARG A 146 -1.32 7.95 -24.70
N ILE A 147 -1.68 7.94 -23.42
CA ILE A 147 -2.99 7.42 -22.95
C ILE A 147 -4.13 8.22 -23.57
N ARG A 148 -4.05 9.56 -23.59
CA ARG A 148 -5.08 10.42 -24.19
C ARG A 148 -5.29 10.10 -25.67
N ARG A 149 -4.22 9.92 -26.46
CA ARG A 149 -4.32 9.55 -27.88
C ARG A 149 -4.95 8.17 -28.06
N MET A 150 -4.56 7.20 -27.24
CA MET A 150 -5.14 5.86 -27.25
C MET A 150 -6.63 5.91 -26.91
N ALA A 151 -7.02 6.62 -25.87
CA ALA A 151 -8.42 6.77 -25.47
C ALA A 151 -9.26 7.50 -26.54
N LEU A 152 -8.69 8.51 -27.21
CA LEU A 152 -9.37 9.19 -28.30
C LEU A 152 -9.64 8.23 -29.48
N SER A 153 -8.66 7.39 -29.82
CA SER A 153 -8.80 6.43 -30.93
C SER A 153 -9.72 5.25 -30.60
N GLU A 154 -9.69 4.73 -29.37
CA GLU A 154 -10.40 3.51 -28.98
C GLU A 154 -11.78 3.79 -28.39
N LEU A 155 -11.91 4.89 -27.63
CA LEU A 155 -13.13 5.22 -26.86
C LEU A 155 -13.86 6.45 -27.39
N GLY A 156 -13.24 7.23 -28.29
CA GLY A 156 -13.74 8.55 -28.69
C GLY A 156 -13.78 9.55 -27.51
N ALA A 157 -13.04 9.29 -26.44
CA ALA A 157 -13.02 10.07 -25.24
C ALA A 157 -11.70 10.81 -25.05
N SER A 158 -11.73 11.95 -24.35
CA SER A 158 -10.56 12.77 -24.10
C SER A 158 -10.52 13.27 -22.64
N ALA A 159 -9.35 13.73 -22.21
CA ALA A 159 -9.10 14.26 -20.89
C ALA A 159 -8.34 15.58 -20.96
N VAL A 160 -8.44 16.38 -19.91
CA VAL A 160 -7.58 17.54 -19.72
C VAL A 160 -6.29 17.08 -19.05
N ILE A 161 -5.14 17.29 -19.69
CA ILE A 161 -3.81 17.00 -19.13
C ILE A 161 -3.11 18.33 -18.90
N THR A 162 -2.68 18.58 -17.68
CA THR A 162 -2.12 19.88 -17.28
C THR A 162 -1.07 19.74 -16.18
N ARG A 163 -0.23 20.78 -16.04
CA ARG A 163 0.67 20.96 -14.89
C ARG A 163 0.06 21.83 -13.79
N ARG A 164 -1.12 22.41 -14.03
CA ARG A 164 -1.75 23.35 -13.12
C ARG A 164 -2.52 22.61 -12.03
N THR A 165 -2.01 22.60 -10.82
CA THR A 165 -2.68 21.99 -9.66
C THR A 165 -4.00 22.67 -9.31
N SER A 166 -4.20 23.94 -9.68
CA SER A 166 -5.44 24.69 -9.48
C SER A 166 -6.67 24.05 -10.13
N GLU A 167 -6.49 23.25 -11.17
CA GLU A 167 -7.59 22.51 -11.80
C GLU A 167 -8.27 21.51 -10.85
N LEU A 168 -7.55 21.02 -9.84
CA LEU A 168 -8.10 20.11 -8.83
C LEU A 168 -9.15 20.78 -7.93
N LEU A 169 -9.18 22.11 -7.83
CA LEU A 169 -10.22 22.84 -7.11
C LEU A 169 -11.63 22.62 -7.67
N ASN A 170 -11.73 22.20 -8.93
CA ASN A 170 -13.01 21.93 -9.56
C ASN A 170 -13.46 20.47 -9.42
N CYS A 171 -12.62 19.59 -8.84
CA CYS A 171 -12.90 18.18 -8.76
C CYS A 171 -13.63 17.82 -7.47
N ASP A 172 -14.57 16.88 -7.55
CA ASP A 172 -15.33 16.34 -6.42
C ASP A 172 -14.65 15.11 -5.84
N PHE A 173 -13.99 14.34 -6.73
CA PHE A 173 -13.20 13.17 -6.39
C PHE A 173 -11.79 13.34 -6.95
N VAL A 174 -10.78 13.24 -6.10
CA VAL A 174 -9.37 13.34 -6.47
C VAL A 174 -8.66 12.04 -6.13
N VAL A 175 -7.86 11.54 -7.06
CA VAL A 175 -7.05 10.35 -6.87
C VAL A 175 -5.58 10.72 -7.05
N ALA A 176 -4.80 10.53 -6.00
CA ALA A 176 -3.35 10.71 -6.02
C ALA A 176 -2.68 9.34 -5.78
N PRO A 177 -2.31 8.60 -6.84
CA PRO A 177 -1.74 7.26 -6.71
C PRO A 177 -0.50 7.22 -5.83
N THR A 178 0.28 8.30 -5.81
CA THR A 178 1.49 8.44 -5.01
C THR A 178 1.23 9.25 -3.74
N LYS A 179 2.17 9.20 -2.79
CA LYS A 179 2.10 9.98 -1.55
C LYS A 179 2.29 11.47 -1.82
N ILE A 180 1.43 12.30 -1.25
CA ILE A 180 1.45 13.75 -1.46
C ILE A 180 2.47 14.40 -0.51
N CYS A 181 3.48 15.03 -1.11
CA CYS A 181 4.58 15.69 -0.38
C CYS A 181 4.46 17.22 -0.36
N ALA A 182 3.64 17.81 -1.23
CA ALA A 182 3.44 19.25 -1.36
C ALA A 182 1.96 19.61 -1.31
N TYR A 183 1.65 20.86 -0.98
CA TYR A 183 0.28 21.33 -0.96
C TYR A 183 -0.34 21.28 -2.36
N ILE A 184 -1.53 20.71 -2.45
CA ILE A 184 -2.40 20.74 -3.62
C ILE A 184 -3.75 21.35 -3.24
N PRO A 185 -4.30 22.26 -4.04
CA PRO A 185 -5.59 22.87 -3.76
C PRO A 185 -6.71 21.91 -4.13
N ILE A 186 -7.52 21.53 -3.13
CA ILE A 186 -8.73 20.71 -3.30
C ILE A 186 -9.90 21.32 -2.52
N LYS A 187 -11.12 21.03 -2.94
CA LYS A 187 -12.34 21.51 -2.25
C LYS A 187 -12.43 20.93 -0.84
N LYS A 188 -13.11 21.66 0.06
CA LYS A 188 -13.39 21.19 1.44
C LYS A 188 -14.22 19.91 1.48
N ASN A 189 -15.13 19.74 0.55
CA ASN A 189 -16.03 18.58 0.46
C ASN A 189 -15.60 17.55 -0.59
N ALA A 190 -14.42 17.70 -1.19
CA ALA A 190 -13.91 16.70 -2.11
C ALA A 190 -13.41 15.46 -1.34
N VAL A 191 -13.53 14.30 -1.98
CA VAL A 191 -12.92 13.06 -1.52
C VAL A 191 -11.56 12.92 -2.19
N LEU A 192 -10.52 12.62 -1.39
CA LEU A 192 -9.17 12.35 -1.86
C LEU A 192 -8.74 10.94 -1.47
N LEU A 193 -8.35 10.14 -2.46
CA LEU A 193 -7.63 8.88 -2.25
C LEU A 193 -6.14 9.08 -2.54
N THR A 194 -5.26 8.56 -1.67
CA THR A 194 -3.81 8.64 -1.86
C THR A 194 -3.11 7.39 -1.28
N ALA A 195 -1.93 7.04 -1.78
CA ALA A 195 -1.21 5.82 -1.38
C ALA A 195 -0.57 5.86 0.02
N GLY A 196 -0.64 6.97 0.72
CA GLY A 196 -0.12 7.10 2.07
C GLY A 196 -0.49 8.44 2.68
N LYS A 197 -0.35 8.55 4.00
CA LYS A 197 -0.68 9.79 4.71
C LYS A 197 0.10 10.97 4.12
N PRO A 198 -0.58 12.05 3.66
CA PRO A 198 0.09 13.26 3.15
C PRO A 198 1.05 13.85 4.19
N TYR A 199 2.15 14.43 3.73
CA TYR A 199 3.09 15.16 4.61
C TYR A 199 2.59 16.55 4.97
N VAL A 200 1.61 17.06 4.22
CA VAL A 200 1.05 18.39 4.39
C VAL A 200 -0.43 18.31 4.72
N ARG A 201 -0.91 19.31 5.43
CA ARG A 201 -2.35 19.41 5.71
C ARG A 201 -3.08 19.84 4.44
N LEU A 202 -4.09 19.07 4.06
CA LEU A 202 -4.96 19.31 2.92
C LEU A 202 -6.40 19.49 3.39
N PHE A 203 -7.24 20.07 2.54
CA PHE A 203 -8.69 20.09 2.73
C PHE A 203 -9.33 18.81 2.20
N GLY A 204 -10.63 18.63 2.46
CA GLY A 204 -11.39 17.47 1.99
C GLY A 204 -11.33 16.27 2.93
N GLU A 205 -11.93 15.19 2.48
CA GLU A 205 -11.91 13.91 3.17
C GLU A 205 -10.83 13.01 2.57
N ILE A 206 -9.82 12.72 3.36
CA ILE A 206 -8.59 12.08 2.89
C ILE A 206 -8.54 10.65 3.38
N TYR A 207 -8.38 9.71 2.44
CA TYR A 207 -8.20 8.29 2.71
C TYR A 207 -6.85 7.84 2.13
N HIS A 208 -6.04 7.15 2.94
CA HIS A 208 -4.64 6.87 2.63
C HIS A 208 -4.16 5.47 3.03
N SER A 209 -5.03 4.65 3.63
CA SER A 209 -4.76 3.26 3.99
C SER A 209 -5.86 2.37 3.46
N TYR A 210 -5.55 1.14 3.09
CA TYR A 210 -6.46 0.24 2.40
C TYR A 210 -6.49 -1.12 3.06
N ALA A 211 -7.67 -1.60 3.43
CA ALA A 211 -7.83 -2.95 3.92
C ALA A 211 -8.02 -3.93 2.76
N VAL A 212 -7.22 -4.97 2.75
CA VAL A 212 -7.28 -6.03 1.74
C VAL A 212 -7.37 -7.40 2.41
N THR A 213 -8.03 -8.33 1.74
CA THR A 213 -7.94 -9.76 2.03
C THR A 213 -7.06 -10.39 0.96
N LEU A 214 -6.00 -11.04 1.38
CA LEU A 214 -5.15 -11.77 0.45
C LEU A 214 -5.88 -13.05 -0.05
N PRO A 215 -5.56 -13.54 -1.25
CA PRO A 215 -5.97 -14.87 -1.67
C PRO A 215 -5.56 -15.92 -0.63
N GLU A 216 -6.41 -16.94 -0.42
CA GLU A 216 -6.25 -17.94 0.67
C GLU A 216 -4.86 -18.59 0.70
N ILE A 217 -4.28 -18.85 -0.49
CA ILE A 217 -2.94 -19.43 -0.61
C ILE A 217 -1.85 -18.53 -0.02
N PHE A 218 -2.02 -17.20 -0.11
CA PHE A 218 -1.06 -16.23 0.43
C PHE A 218 -1.38 -15.87 1.88
N GLU A 219 -2.65 -15.90 2.28
CA GLU A 219 -3.02 -15.70 3.68
C GLU A 219 -2.39 -16.77 4.59
N LYS A 220 -2.34 -18.03 4.12
CA LYS A 220 -1.66 -19.13 4.82
C LYS A 220 -0.14 -18.97 4.93
N LEU A 221 0.47 -18.17 4.06
CA LEU A 221 1.91 -17.88 4.08
C LEU A 221 2.25 -16.69 4.96
N LYS A 222 1.24 -15.84 5.27
CA LYS A 222 1.45 -14.60 5.99
C LYS A 222 1.99 -14.89 7.41
N PRO A 223 3.15 -14.31 7.77
CA PRO A 223 3.68 -14.43 9.13
C PRO A 223 2.76 -13.77 10.17
N ASP A 224 2.68 -14.38 11.35
CA ASP A 224 1.96 -13.81 12.47
C ASP A 224 2.49 -12.41 12.82
N GLY A 225 1.58 -11.50 13.16
CA GLY A 225 1.91 -10.12 13.54
C GLY A 225 2.14 -9.15 12.37
N LEU A 226 2.19 -9.61 11.11
CA LEU A 226 2.24 -8.74 9.94
C LEU A 226 0.85 -8.49 9.37
N SER A 227 0.58 -7.25 8.93
CA SER A 227 -0.67 -6.92 8.24
C SER A 227 -0.74 -7.55 6.86
N ALA A 228 -1.95 -7.80 6.35
CA ALA A 228 -2.17 -8.32 5.00
C ALA A 228 -1.64 -7.33 3.94
N GLU A 229 -1.79 -6.02 4.16
CA GLU A 229 -1.27 -4.99 3.27
C GLU A 229 0.26 -5.03 3.18
N TYR A 230 0.96 -5.10 4.33
CA TYR A 230 2.42 -5.12 4.36
C TYR A 230 2.99 -6.40 3.74
N PHE A 231 2.42 -7.57 4.08
CA PHE A 231 2.83 -8.83 3.48
C PHE A 231 2.49 -8.88 1.98
N GLY A 232 1.31 -8.38 1.59
CA GLY A 232 0.91 -8.20 0.21
C GLY A 232 1.87 -7.30 -0.57
N SER A 233 2.34 -6.22 0.04
CA SER A 233 3.34 -5.33 -0.56
C SER A 233 4.66 -6.05 -0.88
N ALA A 234 5.12 -6.93 0.02
CA ALA A 234 6.32 -7.73 -0.22
C ALA A 234 6.11 -8.76 -1.35
N LEU A 235 4.97 -9.43 -1.37
CA LEU A 235 4.61 -10.37 -2.44
C LEU A 235 4.56 -9.65 -3.79
N TYR A 236 3.88 -8.50 -3.85
CA TYR A 236 3.72 -7.72 -5.06
C TYR A 236 5.06 -7.19 -5.59
N THR A 237 5.89 -6.64 -4.72
CA THR A 237 7.12 -5.98 -5.13
C THR A 237 8.27 -6.96 -5.37
N LEU A 238 8.47 -7.94 -4.46
CA LEU A 238 9.64 -8.84 -4.50
C LEU A 238 9.39 -10.10 -5.30
N CYS A 239 8.14 -10.52 -5.43
CA CYS A 239 7.79 -11.79 -6.10
C CYS A 239 7.03 -11.60 -7.41
N GLY A 240 6.67 -10.36 -7.79
CA GLY A 240 6.03 -10.06 -9.07
C GLY A 240 4.64 -10.70 -9.24
N PHE A 241 3.85 -10.79 -8.16
CA PHE A 241 2.50 -11.38 -8.19
C PHE A 241 1.48 -10.41 -8.75
N TYR A 242 1.29 -10.45 -10.06
CA TYR A 242 0.33 -9.59 -10.77
C TYR A 242 -1.12 -9.77 -10.32
N GLN A 243 -1.51 -10.96 -9.80
CA GLN A 243 -2.85 -11.18 -9.26
C GLN A 243 -3.15 -10.25 -8.07
N LEU A 244 -2.16 -9.88 -7.28
CA LEU A 244 -2.33 -8.90 -6.21
C LEU A 244 -2.59 -7.49 -6.76
N GLY A 245 -2.09 -7.17 -7.96
CA GLY A 245 -2.36 -5.92 -8.66
C GLY A 245 -3.83 -5.73 -9.06
N SER A 246 -4.63 -6.81 -9.12
CA SER A 246 -6.06 -6.75 -9.42
C SER A 246 -6.97 -6.71 -8.18
N LEU A 247 -6.42 -6.81 -6.96
CA LEU A 247 -7.19 -6.75 -5.73
C LEU A 247 -7.87 -5.39 -5.57
N VAL A 248 -9.18 -5.40 -5.39
CA VAL A 248 -9.93 -4.21 -4.98
C VAL A 248 -10.00 -4.18 -3.46
N PRO A 249 -9.57 -3.10 -2.79
CA PRO A 249 -9.67 -2.99 -1.34
C PRO A 249 -11.10 -3.12 -0.86
N LEU A 250 -11.30 -3.73 0.30
CA LEU A 250 -12.60 -3.84 0.96
C LEU A 250 -13.06 -2.47 1.47
N SER A 251 -12.12 -1.70 1.99
CA SER A 251 -12.33 -0.38 2.57
C SER A 251 -11.05 0.45 2.51
N CYS A 252 -11.24 1.77 2.60
CA CYS A 252 -10.15 2.73 2.79
C CYS A 252 -10.33 3.45 4.14
N TYR A 253 -9.25 3.94 4.69
CA TYR A 253 -9.19 4.59 5.99
C TYR A 253 -8.44 5.93 5.91
N GLY A 254 -8.93 6.89 6.66
CA GLY A 254 -8.33 8.20 6.85
C GLY A 254 -8.48 8.67 8.30
N GLU A 255 -8.21 9.93 8.57
CA GLU A 255 -8.34 10.51 9.92
C GLU A 255 -9.80 10.54 10.40
N THR A 256 -10.77 10.60 9.50
CA THR A 256 -12.22 10.66 9.80
C THR A 256 -12.88 9.28 9.91
N GLY A 257 -12.12 8.21 9.77
CA GLY A 257 -12.61 6.82 9.85
C GLY A 257 -12.47 6.05 8.55
N GLY A 258 -13.19 4.91 8.46
CA GLY A 258 -13.15 4.01 7.31
C GLY A 258 -14.39 4.10 6.42
N GLN A 259 -14.20 3.87 5.12
CA GLN A 259 -15.27 3.79 4.14
C GLN A 259 -15.11 2.55 3.26
N THR A 260 -16.21 1.86 2.99
CA THR A 260 -16.24 0.81 1.98
C THR A 260 -16.32 1.41 0.58
N VAL A 261 -16.06 0.62 -0.46
CA VAL A 261 -16.25 1.05 -1.86
C VAL A 261 -17.66 1.58 -2.08
N LYS A 262 -18.68 0.91 -1.51
CA LYS A 262 -20.09 1.31 -1.66
C LYS A 262 -20.39 2.62 -0.94
N SER A 263 -20.03 2.72 0.34
CA SER A 263 -20.32 3.94 1.13
C SER A 263 -19.58 5.16 0.58
N LEU A 264 -18.38 4.96 0.03
CA LEU A 264 -17.65 6.06 -0.60
C LEU A 264 -18.28 6.49 -1.93
N ALA A 265 -18.78 5.55 -2.73
CA ALA A 265 -19.51 5.85 -3.98
C ALA A 265 -20.86 6.54 -3.76
N GLU A 266 -21.54 6.28 -2.64
CA GLU A 266 -22.78 6.95 -2.25
C GLU A 266 -22.55 8.37 -1.72
N LYS A 267 -21.34 8.66 -1.27
CA LYS A 267 -20.95 9.96 -0.71
C LYS A 267 -20.51 10.96 -1.78
N ILE A 268 -19.91 10.48 -2.85
CA ILE A 268 -19.46 11.27 -3.99
C ILE A 268 -20.64 11.54 -4.93
#